data_ad44225cc642547a37d60ddb7bd60242
#
_entry.id   ad44225cc642547a37d60ddb7bd60242
#
_cell.length_a   1.000
_cell.length_b   1.000
_cell.length_c   1.000
_cell.angle_alpha   90.00
_cell.angle_beta   90.00
_cell.angle_gamma   90.00
#
_symmetry.space_group_name_H-M   'P 1'
#
loop_
_entity.id
_entity.type
_entity.pdbx_description
1 polymer ?
#
loop_
_entity_poly.entity_id
_entity_poly.type
_entity_poly.pdbx_seq_one_letter_code
_entity_poly.pdbx_strand_id
1 'polypeptide(L)'
;MIMNRRTAIGVIASVLAPVSARATGLEPSFLQPQLDEKKLPPLAERLPKAPRVVNVAAMGREPGAYGGFIRTLIGSQKDIRLMTIYGYARLVGYDDRLRFQPDILESFEAVEDRVYTFKIREGHKWSDGSPLTPEDFRYCFEDVLQNEDLSSGGLATALLVDGKGPRFEVVDDLTVRYSWDVPNPDFLPSLAHAQPLSLVLPAAYMKQFHKKYQDPDRLAALMKKNKQKKWTGLHIRMSRQYRPENPELPTLDPWRNTTKPPAEQFVFERNPFFHRIDENGRQLPYIDKFVLNVSSSSIIPAKAGSGESDLQAIGLSFSDYAFLKDAEKRYPVRVTLWKRTQGSQFALLPNLNTADKAWRKLLQDVRMRRALSLAINREEINKAVFYGLGTESADTVLPESPLYQPGFAEAWAGFDPAQANRLLDEVGLQQRGDDGIRILPDGRTAQIVVETAGESTLETDMLELIADHWREVGIALFIRTSQRDVFRSRALGGEIMMSLWYGIDNGVPTADMNPGQFAPTADDQLQWPLWGAHYISHGQVGEPPDLPEAAELVRLVKKWRHSAGLSDRSKIWTTMLALYTDQVFSIGLVNATLQPVLYSTRLRNFPKEGLYGFDPTSYFGVYMPDTFWLADEA
;
A
#
# COMPACT_ATOMS: atom_id res chain seq x y z
N MET A 1 -13.29 29.81 -36.89
CA MET A 1 -12.18 30.25 -36.02
C MET A 1 -12.24 29.39 -34.75
N ILE A 2 -11.58 28.25 -34.75
CA ILE A 2 -11.69 27.19 -33.73
C ILE A 2 -10.44 27.35 -32.85
N MET A 3 -10.63 27.82 -31.61
CA MET A 3 -9.57 27.89 -30.61
C MET A 3 -9.40 26.53 -29.94
N ASN A 4 -8.30 25.86 -30.23
CA ASN A 4 -7.83 24.67 -29.53
C ASN A 4 -7.39 25.08 -28.10
N ARG A 5 -8.17 24.68 -27.08
CA ARG A 5 -7.73 24.74 -25.69
C ARG A 5 -6.88 23.51 -25.38
N ARG A 6 -5.56 23.69 -25.39
CA ARG A 6 -4.60 22.74 -24.81
C ARG A 6 -4.74 22.85 -23.29
N THR A 7 -5.24 21.79 -22.65
CA THR A 7 -5.24 21.68 -21.20
C THR A 7 -3.84 21.21 -20.76
N ALA A 8 -2.95 22.15 -20.55
CA ALA A 8 -1.72 21.90 -19.83
C ALA A 8 -2.08 21.88 -18.33
N ILE A 9 -1.82 20.78 -17.64
CA ILE A 9 -1.83 20.76 -16.18
C ILE A 9 -0.67 21.63 -15.74
N GLY A 10 -1.00 22.83 -15.24
CA GLY A 10 -0.03 23.83 -14.88
C GLY A 10 0.87 23.35 -13.75
N VAL A 11 2.16 23.28 -14.06
CA VAL A 11 3.23 23.23 -13.07
C VAL A 11 3.13 24.49 -12.23
N ILE A 12 2.78 24.38 -10.95
CA ILE A 12 3.03 25.45 -9.98
C ILE A 12 4.53 25.38 -9.65
N ALA A 13 5.30 26.04 -10.49
CA ALA A 13 6.68 26.35 -10.16
C ALA A 13 6.66 27.44 -9.09
N SER A 14 6.81 27.06 -7.84
CA SER A 14 7.17 28.02 -6.78
C SER A 14 8.59 28.50 -7.06
N VAL A 15 8.69 29.72 -7.57
CA VAL A 15 9.97 30.44 -7.69
C VAL A 15 10.44 30.75 -6.27
N LEU A 16 11.29 29.86 -5.72
CA LEU A 16 12.04 30.14 -4.51
C LEU A 16 13.33 30.84 -4.91
N ALA A 17 13.53 32.05 -4.37
CA ALA A 17 14.81 32.77 -4.44
C ALA A 17 15.91 31.87 -3.83
N PRO A 18 17.15 31.89 -4.35
CA PRO A 18 18.23 31.08 -3.79
C PRO A 18 18.55 31.59 -2.38
N VAL A 19 18.20 30.77 -1.38
CA VAL A 19 18.64 30.99 0.00
C VAL A 19 20.12 30.61 0.06
N SER A 20 21.00 31.57 -0.07
CA SER A 20 22.40 31.38 0.31
C SER A 20 22.50 31.38 1.84
N ALA A 21 22.15 30.23 2.46
CA ALA A 21 22.29 30.07 3.89
C ALA A 21 23.76 29.90 4.25
N ARG A 22 24.29 30.78 5.07
CA ARG A 22 25.50 30.56 5.84
C ARG A 22 25.24 29.41 6.82
N ALA A 23 25.74 28.22 6.47
CA ALA A 23 25.44 26.93 7.12
C ALA A 23 26.21 26.72 8.45
N THR A 24 26.45 27.75 9.25
CA THR A 24 27.04 27.61 10.58
C THR A 24 25.94 27.34 11.62
N GLY A 25 25.92 26.12 12.20
CA GLY A 25 24.95 25.69 13.23
C GLY A 25 23.81 24.78 12.72
N LEU A 26 23.87 24.33 11.48
CA LEU A 26 22.84 23.47 10.86
C LEU A 26 23.26 21.97 10.80
N GLU A 27 24.45 21.62 11.27
CA GLU A 27 24.94 20.25 11.29
C GLU A 27 24.45 19.49 12.52
N PRO A 28 23.93 18.25 12.35
CA PRO A 28 23.61 17.40 13.49
C PRO A 28 24.87 17.00 14.25
N SER A 29 24.84 17.06 15.58
CA SER A 29 25.96 16.64 16.44
C SER A 29 26.37 15.19 16.21
N PHE A 30 25.44 14.33 15.79
CA PHE A 30 25.69 12.94 15.41
C PHE A 30 26.73 12.79 14.28
N LEU A 31 26.80 13.76 13.36
CA LEU A 31 27.73 13.73 12.22
C LEU A 31 29.07 14.40 12.54
N GLN A 32 29.18 15.12 13.66
CA GLN A 32 30.36 15.91 14.01
C GLN A 32 31.67 15.09 14.00
N PRO A 33 31.73 13.85 14.55
CA PRO A 33 32.96 13.06 14.49
C PRO A 33 33.44 12.78 13.05
N GLN A 34 32.53 12.54 12.13
CA GLN A 34 32.85 12.26 10.72
C GLN A 34 33.33 13.53 9.99
N LEU A 35 32.78 14.69 10.37
CA LEU A 35 33.19 16.00 9.85
C LEU A 35 34.60 16.37 10.36
N ASP A 36 34.86 16.19 11.65
CA ASP A 36 36.16 16.45 12.27
C ASP A 36 37.27 15.58 11.69
N GLU A 37 36.97 14.31 11.41
CA GLU A 37 37.84 13.36 10.74
C GLU A 37 37.95 13.57 9.22
N LYS A 38 37.23 14.55 8.65
CA LYS A 38 37.15 14.81 7.19
C LYS A 38 36.71 13.60 6.37
N LYS A 39 35.96 12.67 6.99
CA LYS A 39 35.33 11.54 6.30
C LYS A 39 34.02 11.92 5.64
N LEU A 40 33.42 13.02 6.07
CA LEU A 40 32.19 13.58 5.53
C LEU A 40 32.45 15.03 5.12
N PRO A 41 32.05 15.47 3.90
CA PRO A 41 32.15 16.86 3.49
C PRO A 41 31.11 17.74 4.22
N PRO A 42 31.30 19.06 4.24
CA PRO A 42 30.34 20.00 4.81
C PRO A 42 28.94 19.88 4.17
N LEU A 43 27.88 20.28 4.89
CA LEU A 43 26.48 20.17 4.45
C LEU A 43 26.23 20.73 3.04
N ALA A 44 26.83 21.89 2.73
CA ALA A 44 26.67 22.53 1.42
C ALA A 44 27.15 21.67 0.23
N GLU A 45 28.10 20.77 0.46
CA GLU A 45 28.62 19.84 -0.55
C GLU A 45 27.86 18.52 -0.58
N ARG A 46 27.07 18.24 0.47
CA ARG A 46 26.25 17.01 0.57
C ARG A 46 24.87 17.16 -0.06
N LEU A 47 24.30 18.36 0.03
CA LEU A 47 22.99 18.65 -0.52
C LEU A 47 23.05 18.88 -2.05
N PRO A 48 21.96 18.57 -2.79
CA PRO A 48 21.81 19.03 -4.16
C PRO A 48 21.71 20.56 -4.21
N LYS A 49 22.01 21.17 -5.37
CA LYS A 49 21.92 22.65 -5.55
C LYS A 49 20.53 23.19 -5.22
N ALA A 50 19.48 22.43 -5.53
CA ALA A 50 18.09 22.73 -5.21
C ALA A 50 17.51 21.62 -4.33
N PRO A 51 17.78 21.59 -3.01
CA PRO A 51 17.21 20.59 -2.11
C PRO A 51 15.68 20.73 -2.03
N ARG A 52 14.99 19.65 -1.68
CA ARG A 52 13.56 19.74 -1.40
C ARG A 52 13.33 20.44 -0.07
N VAL A 53 12.72 21.62 -0.11
CA VAL A 53 12.33 22.36 1.09
C VAL A 53 10.98 21.83 1.60
N VAL A 54 10.95 21.35 2.83
CA VAL A 54 9.75 20.95 3.56
C VAL A 54 9.37 22.09 4.49
N ASN A 55 8.24 22.73 4.22
CA ASN A 55 7.71 23.77 5.09
C ASN A 55 6.94 23.14 6.24
N VAL A 56 7.64 22.84 7.34
CA VAL A 56 7.04 22.16 8.51
C VAL A 56 6.00 23.04 9.19
N ALA A 57 6.17 24.37 9.17
CA ALA A 57 5.19 25.31 9.71
C ALA A 57 3.87 25.29 8.93
N ALA A 58 3.91 25.16 7.59
CA ALA A 58 2.70 25.01 6.77
C ALA A 58 1.96 23.68 7.02
N MET A 59 2.64 22.68 7.56
CA MET A 59 2.05 21.41 8.01
C MET A 59 1.45 21.50 9.43
N GLY A 60 1.43 22.68 10.05
CA GLY A 60 1.00 22.86 11.45
C GLY A 60 1.99 22.28 12.46
N ARG A 61 3.26 22.17 12.11
CA ARG A 61 4.35 21.61 12.89
C ARG A 61 5.38 22.69 13.24
N GLU A 62 6.35 22.35 14.07
CA GLU A 62 7.45 23.22 14.44
C GLU A 62 8.79 22.67 13.96
N PRO A 63 9.79 23.52 13.65
CA PRO A 63 11.14 23.07 13.35
C PRO A 63 11.72 22.29 14.54
N GLY A 64 12.15 21.03 14.28
CA GLY A 64 12.56 20.12 15.33
C GLY A 64 13.99 20.34 15.84
N ALA A 65 14.34 19.68 16.93
CA ALA A 65 15.70 19.51 17.40
C ALA A 65 16.34 18.25 16.79
N TYR A 66 17.63 18.31 16.51
CA TYR A 66 18.37 17.11 16.11
C TYR A 66 18.64 16.21 17.30
N GLY A 67 18.66 14.90 17.05
CA GLY A 67 19.15 13.92 18.00
C GLY A 67 18.16 12.82 18.33
N GLY A 68 18.65 11.90 19.15
CA GLY A 68 17.85 10.82 19.68
C GLY A 68 17.60 9.65 18.71
N PHE A 69 16.85 8.70 19.21
CA PHE A 69 16.45 7.53 18.44
C PHE A 69 15.02 7.13 18.77
N ILE A 70 14.33 6.57 17.77
CA ILE A 70 12.99 5.99 17.89
C ILE A 70 13.13 4.47 17.91
N ARG A 71 12.52 3.81 18.90
CA ARG A 71 12.36 2.36 18.97
C ARG A 71 11.01 1.97 18.38
N THR A 72 11.00 0.87 17.62
CA THR A 72 9.79 0.21 17.16
C THR A 72 9.97 -1.31 17.21
N LEU A 73 8.87 -2.03 17.36
CA LEU A 73 8.84 -3.50 17.41
C LEU A 73 8.38 -4.03 16.05
N ILE A 74 9.01 -5.10 15.59
CA ILE A 74 8.67 -5.76 14.33
C ILE A 74 8.48 -7.27 14.54
N GLY A 75 7.53 -7.88 13.83
CA GLY A 75 7.18 -9.30 13.96
C GLY A 75 8.24 -10.24 13.40
N SER A 76 9.02 -9.79 12.44
CA SER A 76 10.06 -10.58 11.78
C SER A 76 11.16 -9.69 11.20
N GLN A 77 12.33 -10.29 10.92
CA GLN A 77 13.43 -9.58 10.25
C GLN A 77 13.06 -9.00 8.87
N LYS A 78 12.05 -9.59 8.20
CA LYS A 78 11.57 -9.07 6.90
C LYS A 78 10.92 -7.69 7.02
N ASP A 79 10.44 -7.35 8.21
CA ASP A 79 9.71 -6.11 8.44
C ASP A 79 10.61 -4.88 8.58
N ILE A 80 11.93 -5.03 8.44
CA ILE A 80 12.85 -3.88 8.23
C ILE A 80 12.46 -3.03 7.02
N ARG A 81 11.65 -3.59 6.08
CA ARG A 81 11.03 -2.85 4.98
C ARG A 81 10.17 -1.66 5.45
N LEU A 82 9.70 -1.66 6.69
CA LEU A 82 8.97 -0.52 7.25
C LEU A 82 9.78 0.77 7.17
N MET A 83 11.11 0.70 7.24
CA MET A 83 11.93 1.92 7.16
C MET A 83 11.93 2.56 5.79
N THR A 84 11.79 1.79 4.70
CA THR A 84 11.63 2.34 3.35
C THR A 84 10.21 2.85 3.11
N ILE A 85 9.21 2.27 3.80
CA ILE A 85 7.81 2.71 3.75
C ILE A 85 7.65 4.02 4.55
N TYR A 86 8.18 4.08 5.77
CA TYR A 86 8.11 5.26 6.65
C TYR A 86 9.01 6.41 6.15
N GLY A 87 10.16 6.10 5.57
CA GLY A 87 11.07 7.10 4.99
C GLY A 87 10.46 7.80 3.78
N TYR A 88 9.65 7.06 3.03
CA TYR A 88 8.86 7.54 1.90
C TYR A 88 9.64 8.48 0.97
N ALA A 89 10.90 8.14 0.69
CA ALA A 89 11.67 8.80 -0.35
C ALA A 89 11.28 8.18 -1.71
N ARG A 90 10.55 8.93 -2.50
CA ARG A 90 9.99 8.48 -3.79
C ARG A 90 10.48 9.37 -4.93
N LEU A 91 10.60 8.85 -6.14
CA LEU A 91 10.83 9.70 -7.31
C LEU A 91 9.74 10.76 -7.39
N VAL A 92 8.49 10.30 -7.34
CA VAL A 92 7.27 11.10 -7.19
C VAL A 92 6.47 10.44 -6.08
N GLY A 93 6.00 11.20 -5.10
CA GLY A 93 5.22 10.70 -3.96
C GLY A 93 3.90 11.44 -3.80
N TYR A 94 3.06 10.96 -2.90
CA TYR A 94 1.87 11.68 -2.45
C TYR A 94 2.19 12.60 -1.27
N ASP A 95 1.50 13.74 -1.18
CA ASP A 95 1.38 14.49 0.07
C ASP A 95 0.25 13.88 0.96
N ASP A 96 0.01 14.48 2.13
CA ASP A 96 -1.04 14.07 3.07
C ASP A 96 -2.48 14.26 2.56
N ARG A 97 -2.62 14.92 1.39
CA ARG A 97 -3.88 15.10 0.65
C ARG A 97 -3.94 14.23 -0.62
N LEU A 98 -3.06 13.26 -0.73
CA LEU A 98 -2.95 12.33 -1.86
C LEU A 98 -2.74 13.02 -3.23
N ARG A 99 -2.01 14.14 -3.25
CA ARG A 99 -1.62 14.82 -4.49
C ARG A 99 -0.18 14.51 -4.81
N PHE A 100 0.13 14.30 -6.09
CA PHE A 100 1.50 14.04 -6.54
C PHE A 100 2.44 15.20 -6.26
N GLN A 101 3.60 14.88 -5.70
CA GLN A 101 4.69 15.81 -5.44
C GLN A 101 6.01 15.23 -5.96
N PRO A 102 6.85 16.01 -6.63
CA PRO A 102 8.22 15.60 -6.88
C PRO A 102 8.98 15.55 -5.55
N ASP A 103 9.78 14.49 -5.35
CA ASP A 103 10.55 14.32 -4.11
C ASP A 103 12.04 14.11 -4.41
N ILE A 104 12.48 12.89 -4.77
CA ILE A 104 13.83 12.64 -5.25
C ILE A 104 14.09 13.45 -6.51
N LEU A 105 13.12 13.49 -7.41
CA LEU A 105 13.18 14.32 -8.61
C LEU A 105 13.03 15.80 -8.25
N GLU A 106 13.69 16.67 -9.03
CA GLU A 106 13.46 18.12 -8.97
C GLU A 106 12.08 18.47 -9.50
N SER A 107 11.71 17.85 -10.63
CA SER A 107 10.41 18.02 -11.27
C SER A 107 10.07 16.82 -12.15
N PHE A 108 8.80 16.71 -12.49
CA PHE A 108 8.32 15.79 -13.53
C PHE A 108 7.28 16.49 -14.41
N GLU A 109 7.19 16.05 -15.64
CA GLU A 109 6.16 16.48 -16.59
C GLU A 109 5.49 15.24 -17.18
N ALA A 110 4.16 15.28 -17.28
CA ALA A 110 3.36 14.26 -17.95
C ALA A 110 2.57 14.87 -19.10
N VAL A 111 2.79 14.39 -20.31
CA VAL A 111 2.08 14.84 -21.51
C VAL A 111 1.17 13.73 -21.99
N GLU A 112 -0.15 14.00 -21.97
CA GLU A 112 -1.22 13.08 -22.38
C GLU A 112 -1.15 11.70 -21.69
N ASP A 113 -0.59 11.65 -20.47
CA ASP A 113 -0.33 10.42 -19.69
C ASP A 113 0.46 9.33 -20.47
N ARG A 114 1.24 9.70 -21.48
CA ARG A 114 2.04 8.78 -22.29
C ARG A 114 3.50 9.18 -22.46
N VAL A 115 3.85 10.42 -22.15
CA VAL A 115 5.24 10.89 -22.15
C VAL A 115 5.54 11.50 -20.80
N TYR A 116 6.45 10.89 -20.07
CA TYR A 116 6.87 11.32 -18.75
C TYR A 116 8.33 11.71 -18.77
N THR A 117 8.61 12.97 -18.48
CA THR A 117 9.96 13.53 -18.40
C THR A 117 10.31 13.82 -16.96
N PHE A 118 11.42 13.25 -16.48
CA PHE A 118 11.90 13.34 -15.11
C PHE A 118 13.20 14.12 -15.05
N LYS A 119 13.23 15.16 -14.23
CA LYS A 119 14.44 15.95 -13.98
C LYS A 119 15.03 15.61 -12.62
N ILE A 120 16.29 15.15 -12.62
CA ILE A 120 17.08 14.85 -11.42
C ILE A 120 17.58 16.16 -10.81
N ARG A 121 17.64 16.26 -9.46
CA ARG A 121 18.24 17.41 -8.78
C ARG A 121 19.74 17.46 -9.04
N GLU A 122 20.25 18.58 -9.52
CA GLU A 122 21.68 18.75 -9.77
C GLU A 122 22.48 18.57 -8.48
N GLY A 123 23.48 17.68 -8.51
CA GLY A 123 24.32 17.37 -7.35
C GLY A 123 23.68 16.44 -6.32
N HIS A 124 22.53 15.81 -6.61
CA HIS A 124 21.93 14.78 -5.74
C HIS A 124 22.86 13.58 -5.59
N LYS A 125 22.91 13.02 -4.40
CA LYS A 125 23.81 11.91 -4.05
C LYS A 125 23.08 10.76 -3.39
N TRP A 126 23.60 9.56 -3.60
CA TRP A 126 23.28 8.38 -2.81
C TRP A 126 23.88 8.49 -1.40
N SER A 127 23.45 7.62 -0.48
CA SER A 127 23.88 7.64 0.93
C SER A 127 25.37 7.37 1.17
N ASP A 128 26.10 6.90 0.17
CA ASP A 128 27.54 6.72 0.17
C ASP A 128 28.32 7.91 -0.40
N GLY A 129 27.60 8.95 -0.86
CA GLY A 129 28.14 10.15 -1.46
C GLY A 129 28.36 10.07 -2.98
N SER A 130 28.11 8.92 -3.62
CA SER A 130 28.14 8.80 -5.08
C SER A 130 27.00 9.60 -5.73
N PRO A 131 27.23 10.20 -6.92
CA PRO A 131 26.22 11.02 -7.56
C PRO A 131 25.03 10.18 -8.08
N LEU A 132 23.81 10.70 -7.93
CA LEU A 132 22.63 10.20 -8.63
C LEU A 132 22.59 10.81 -10.03
N THR A 133 22.58 9.98 -11.07
CA THR A 133 22.69 10.39 -12.46
C THR A 133 21.70 9.64 -13.37
N PRO A 134 21.48 10.08 -14.62
CA PRO A 134 20.69 9.32 -15.60
C PRO A 134 21.20 7.89 -15.85
N GLU A 135 22.49 7.60 -15.59
CA GLU A 135 23.07 6.25 -15.71
C GLU A 135 22.44 5.27 -14.70
N ASP A 136 22.01 5.73 -13.51
CA ASP A 136 21.33 4.90 -12.52
C ASP A 136 19.94 4.46 -13.01
N PHE A 137 19.26 5.31 -13.78
CA PHE A 137 18.00 4.99 -14.46
C PHE A 137 18.22 4.08 -15.68
N ARG A 138 19.20 4.42 -16.53
CA ARG A 138 19.54 3.60 -17.70
C ARG A 138 19.92 2.18 -17.29
N TYR A 139 20.81 2.04 -16.30
CA TYR A 139 21.23 0.74 -15.79
C TYR A 139 20.04 -0.06 -15.26
N CYS A 140 19.17 0.58 -14.46
CA CYS A 140 17.98 -0.08 -13.94
C CYS A 140 17.06 -0.55 -15.07
N PHE A 141 16.78 0.29 -16.06
CA PHE A 141 15.84 -0.03 -17.12
C PHE A 141 16.43 -1.03 -18.12
N GLU A 142 17.59 -0.72 -18.73
CA GLU A 142 18.15 -1.52 -19.81
C GLU A 142 18.87 -2.79 -19.33
N ASP A 143 19.71 -2.67 -18.27
CA ASP A 143 20.56 -3.79 -17.84
C ASP A 143 19.88 -4.70 -16.81
N VAL A 144 18.80 -4.23 -16.14
CA VAL A 144 18.09 -5.01 -15.12
C VAL A 144 16.66 -5.36 -15.54
N LEU A 145 15.79 -4.37 -15.81
CA LEU A 145 14.38 -4.62 -16.10
C LEU A 145 14.16 -5.29 -17.46
N GLN A 146 14.96 -4.96 -18.47
CA GLN A 146 14.91 -5.58 -19.80
C GLN A 146 15.81 -6.83 -19.92
N ASN A 147 16.54 -7.19 -18.89
CA ASN A 147 17.43 -8.34 -18.90
C ASN A 147 16.66 -9.63 -18.64
N GLU A 148 16.59 -10.53 -19.62
CA GLU A 148 15.85 -11.79 -19.54
C GLU A 148 16.31 -12.71 -18.40
N ASP A 149 17.60 -12.69 -18.04
CA ASP A 149 18.13 -13.49 -16.93
C ASP A 149 17.68 -12.94 -15.55
N LEU A 150 17.53 -11.62 -15.40
CA LEU A 150 17.14 -10.96 -14.16
C LEU A 150 15.61 -10.79 -14.03
N SER A 151 14.95 -10.55 -15.14
CA SER A 151 13.51 -10.27 -15.23
C SER A 151 12.80 -11.32 -16.10
N SER A 152 12.96 -12.59 -15.75
CA SER A 152 12.37 -13.72 -16.50
C SER A 152 10.85 -13.67 -16.64
N GLY A 153 10.16 -12.93 -15.78
CA GLY A 153 8.71 -12.63 -15.86
C GLY A 153 8.37 -11.43 -16.75
N GLY A 154 9.37 -10.79 -17.39
CA GLY A 154 9.18 -9.57 -18.17
C GLY A 154 9.11 -8.30 -17.31
N LEU A 155 8.68 -7.20 -17.93
CA LEU A 155 8.50 -5.92 -17.27
C LEU A 155 7.32 -5.95 -16.30
N ALA A 156 7.41 -5.16 -15.23
CA ALA A 156 6.29 -4.97 -14.30
C ALA A 156 5.04 -4.46 -15.02
N THR A 157 3.85 -4.93 -14.58
CA THR A 157 2.56 -4.61 -15.21
C THR A 157 2.32 -3.09 -15.34
N ALA A 158 2.78 -2.30 -14.37
CA ALA A 158 2.69 -0.84 -14.42
C ALA A 158 3.49 -0.19 -15.56
N LEU A 159 4.47 -0.91 -16.13
CA LEU A 159 5.21 -0.48 -17.32
C LEU A 159 4.56 -0.94 -18.63
N LEU A 160 3.57 -1.82 -18.59
CA LEU A 160 3.00 -2.43 -19.77
C LEU A 160 1.63 -1.81 -20.09
N VAL A 161 1.47 -1.34 -21.32
CA VAL A 161 0.16 -1.02 -21.90
C VAL A 161 -0.01 -1.87 -23.15
N ASP A 162 -1.09 -2.65 -23.20
CA ASP A 162 -1.35 -3.63 -24.27
C ASP A 162 -0.14 -4.57 -24.55
N GLY A 163 0.55 -4.98 -23.46
CA GLY A 163 1.72 -5.85 -23.53
C GLY A 163 3.02 -5.18 -23.98
N LYS A 164 3.01 -3.85 -24.22
CA LYS A 164 4.18 -3.09 -24.68
C LYS A 164 4.73 -2.21 -23.56
N GLY A 165 6.04 -2.30 -23.35
CA GLY A 165 6.79 -1.42 -22.44
C GLY A 165 7.08 -0.04 -23.05
N PRO A 166 7.62 0.89 -22.24
CA PRO A 166 8.00 2.22 -22.70
C PRO A 166 9.26 2.20 -23.55
N ARG A 167 9.42 3.25 -24.36
CA ARG A 167 10.72 3.71 -24.82
C ARG A 167 11.35 4.53 -23.70
N PHE A 168 12.61 4.25 -23.42
CA PHE A 168 13.43 4.98 -22.46
C PHE A 168 14.47 5.82 -23.19
N GLU A 169 14.72 7.03 -22.71
CA GLU A 169 15.68 7.96 -23.29
C GLU A 169 16.41 8.75 -22.20
N VAL A 170 17.71 8.85 -22.27
CA VAL A 170 18.51 9.85 -21.55
C VAL A 170 18.53 11.12 -22.41
N VAL A 171 17.82 12.15 -21.97
CA VAL A 171 17.64 13.39 -22.75
C VAL A 171 18.87 14.30 -22.62
N ASP A 172 19.38 14.44 -21.39
CA ASP A 172 20.58 15.20 -21.05
C ASP A 172 21.18 14.68 -19.72
N ASP A 173 22.19 15.37 -19.18
CA ASP A 173 22.92 14.97 -17.97
C ASP A 173 22.07 14.91 -16.67
N LEU A 174 20.85 15.44 -16.69
CA LEU A 174 19.95 15.48 -15.55
C LEU A 174 18.52 14.99 -15.86
N THR A 175 18.26 14.62 -17.12
CA THR A 175 16.90 14.38 -17.59
C THR A 175 16.75 13.02 -18.25
N VAL A 176 15.75 12.25 -17.82
CA VAL A 176 15.34 10.99 -18.44
C VAL A 176 13.88 11.05 -18.87
N ARG A 177 13.52 10.25 -19.87
CA ARG A 177 12.15 10.18 -20.41
C ARG A 177 11.69 8.76 -20.61
N TYR A 178 10.44 8.50 -20.22
CA TYR A 178 9.69 7.27 -20.51
C TYR A 178 8.52 7.63 -21.42
N SER A 179 8.28 6.89 -22.51
CA SER A 179 7.20 7.20 -23.44
C SER A 179 6.54 5.95 -24.00
N TRP A 180 5.23 6.00 -24.14
CA TRP A 180 4.36 4.96 -24.72
C TRP A 180 3.63 5.51 -25.95
N ASP A 181 3.12 4.61 -26.80
CA ASP A 181 2.29 4.98 -27.96
C ASP A 181 0.86 5.38 -27.54
N VAL A 182 0.40 4.87 -26.38
CA VAL A 182 -0.91 5.11 -25.78
C VAL A 182 -0.75 5.56 -24.32
N PRO A 183 -1.76 6.17 -23.68
CA PRO A 183 -1.67 6.58 -22.29
C PRO A 183 -1.32 5.42 -21.34
N ASN A 184 -0.51 5.70 -20.32
CA ASN A 184 -0.22 4.81 -19.19
C ASN A 184 -0.49 5.55 -17.87
N PRO A 185 -1.75 5.69 -17.44
CA PRO A 185 -2.09 6.38 -16.21
C PRO A 185 -1.60 5.68 -14.94
N ASP A 186 -1.29 4.38 -14.99
CA ASP A 186 -0.75 3.61 -13.85
C ASP A 186 0.69 4.01 -13.49
N PHE A 187 1.42 4.66 -14.38
CA PHE A 187 2.86 4.86 -14.23
C PHE A 187 3.23 5.74 -13.03
N LEU A 188 2.66 6.96 -12.92
CA LEU A 188 2.96 7.84 -11.77
C LEU A 188 2.47 7.28 -10.43
N PRO A 189 1.22 6.76 -10.30
CA PRO A 189 0.78 6.13 -9.08
C PRO A 189 1.71 5.01 -8.60
N SER A 190 2.21 4.19 -9.53
CA SER A 190 3.12 3.09 -9.20
C SER A 190 4.46 3.53 -8.58
N LEU A 191 4.89 4.78 -8.83
CA LEU A 191 6.08 5.36 -8.22
C LEU A 191 5.83 5.86 -6.79
N ALA A 192 4.58 6.17 -6.46
CA ALA A 192 4.16 6.74 -5.17
C ALA A 192 3.69 5.70 -4.15
N HIS A 193 3.58 4.44 -4.53
CA HIS A 193 3.15 3.35 -3.66
C HIS A 193 4.10 3.12 -2.48
N ALA A 194 3.59 2.45 -1.43
CA ALA A 194 4.40 1.97 -0.30
C ALA A 194 5.54 1.06 -0.75
N GLN A 195 5.27 0.19 -1.73
CA GLN A 195 6.28 -0.53 -2.50
C GLN A 195 6.32 0.04 -3.92
N PRO A 196 7.18 1.03 -4.18
CA PRO A 196 7.19 1.72 -5.46
C PRO A 196 7.75 0.85 -6.59
N LEU A 197 7.34 1.15 -7.81
CA LEU A 197 8.02 0.66 -9.00
C LEU A 197 9.47 1.18 -8.98
N SER A 198 10.43 0.26 -9.00
CA SER A 198 11.85 0.61 -8.99
C SER A 198 12.30 0.98 -10.40
N LEU A 199 12.66 2.25 -10.60
CA LEU A 199 13.21 2.77 -11.86
C LEU A 199 14.66 3.22 -11.75
N VAL A 200 15.25 3.15 -10.55
CA VAL A 200 16.59 3.64 -10.27
C VAL A 200 17.34 2.70 -9.35
N LEU A 201 18.59 2.40 -9.68
CA LEU A 201 19.51 1.60 -8.87
C LEU A 201 20.88 2.28 -8.88
N PRO A 202 21.66 2.23 -7.77
CA PRO A 202 23.01 2.80 -7.73
C PRO A 202 23.94 2.03 -8.68
N ALA A 203 24.04 2.46 -9.93
CA ALA A 203 24.70 1.76 -11.01
C ALA A 203 26.18 1.47 -10.69
N ALA A 204 26.89 2.44 -10.14
CA ALA A 204 28.29 2.30 -9.75
C ALA A 204 28.49 1.14 -8.76
N TYR A 205 27.60 1.01 -7.78
CA TYR A 205 27.61 -0.10 -6.81
C TYR A 205 27.15 -1.41 -7.43
N MET A 206 26.07 -1.40 -8.22
CA MET A 206 25.44 -2.62 -8.73
C MET A 206 26.21 -3.31 -9.85
N LYS A 207 26.97 -2.56 -10.68
CA LYS A 207 27.77 -3.12 -11.79
C LYS A 207 28.77 -4.17 -11.33
N GLN A 208 29.25 -4.13 -10.09
CA GLN A 208 30.14 -5.15 -9.54
C GLN A 208 29.49 -6.55 -9.43
N PHE A 209 28.15 -6.63 -9.46
CA PHE A 209 27.39 -7.88 -9.35
C PHE A 209 26.75 -8.30 -10.68
N HIS A 210 27.07 -7.61 -11.79
CA HIS A 210 26.44 -7.85 -13.07
C HIS A 210 27.42 -8.43 -14.09
N LYS A 211 27.05 -9.55 -14.75
CA LYS A 211 27.92 -10.29 -15.69
C LYS A 211 28.46 -9.46 -16.86
N LYS A 212 27.77 -8.38 -17.25
CA LYS A 212 28.17 -7.48 -18.35
C LYS A 212 29.36 -6.59 -17.98
N TYR A 213 29.51 -6.29 -16.68
CA TYR A 213 30.44 -5.27 -16.20
C TYR A 213 31.57 -5.82 -15.33
N GLN A 214 31.33 -6.94 -14.64
CA GLN A 214 32.30 -7.51 -13.72
C GLN A 214 33.11 -8.60 -14.39
N ASP A 215 34.39 -8.66 -14.02
CA ASP A 215 35.28 -9.77 -14.40
C ASP A 215 34.69 -11.11 -13.89
N PRO A 216 34.71 -12.18 -14.75
CA PRO A 216 34.09 -13.47 -14.42
C PRO A 216 34.65 -14.11 -13.15
N ASP A 217 35.97 -14.05 -12.89
CA ASP A 217 36.57 -14.67 -11.70
C ASP A 217 36.21 -13.91 -10.43
N ARG A 218 36.19 -12.56 -10.51
CA ARG A 218 35.72 -11.72 -9.41
C ARG A 218 34.24 -11.95 -9.13
N LEU A 219 33.41 -12.07 -10.17
CA LEU A 219 31.99 -12.36 -10.02
C LEU A 219 31.78 -13.73 -9.36
N ALA A 220 32.51 -14.76 -9.79
CA ALA A 220 32.48 -16.08 -9.18
C ALA A 220 32.90 -16.05 -7.69
N ALA A 221 33.92 -15.28 -7.34
CA ALA A 221 34.35 -15.09 -5.96
C ALA A 221 33.26 -14.40 -5.12
N LEU A 222 32.59 -13.37 -5.66
CA LEU A 222 31.46 -12.68 -4.99
C LEU A 222 30.27 -13.61 -4.82
N MET A 223 29.93 -14.42 -5.82
CA MET A 223 28.89 -15.44 -5.72
C MET A 223 29.17 -16.44 -4.58
N LYS A 224 30.39 -16.96 -4.52
CA LYS A 224 30.85 -17.88 -3.47
C LYS A 224 30.75 -17.22 -2.07
N LYS A 225 31.27 -16.00 -1.93
CA LYS A 225 31.21 -15.21 -0.67
C LYS A 225 29.78 -15.05 -0.17
N ASN A 226 28.81 -14.82 -1.10
CA ASN A 226 27.40 -14.57 -0.78
C ASN A 226 26.55 -15.85 -0.84
N LYS A 227 27.12 -17.04 -0.99
CA LYS A 227 26.43 -18.34 -1.05
C LYS A 227 25.38 -18.38 -2.18
N GLN A 228 25.66 -17.75 -3.31
CA GLN A 228 24.77 -17.72 -4.48
C GLN A 228 25.27 -18.68 -5.57
N LYS A 229 24.35 -19.42 -6.18
CA LYS A 229 24.65 -20.37 -7.26
C LYS A 229 24.69 -19.70 -8.64
N LYS A 230 23.96 -18.58 -8.79
CA LYS A 230 23.83 -17.83 -10.05
C LYS A 230 24.13 -16.35 -9.78
N TRP A 231 24.70 -15.67 -10.77
CA TRP A 231 24.96 -14.23 -10.71
C TRP A 231 23.65 -13.43 -10.53
N THR A 232 22.56 -13.89 -11.15
CA THR A 232 21.24 -13.28 -11.00
C THR A 232 20.74 -13.30 -9.56
N GLY A 233 20.90 -14.42 -8.86
CA GLY A 233 20.57 -14.52 -7.45
C GLY A 233 21.41 -13.58 -6.57
N LEU A 234 22.71 -13.42 -6.92
CA LEU A 234 23.59 -12.44 -6.27
C LEU A 234 23.09 -11.01 -6.52
N HIS A 235 22.86 -10.65 -7.79
CA HIS A 235 22.40 -9.32 -8.18
C HIS A 235 21.08 -8.96 -7.47
N ILE A 236 20.06 -9.82 -7.55
CA ILE A 236 18.76 -9.63 -6.90
C ILE A 236 18.93 -9.45 -5.39
N ARG A 237 19.77 -10.26 -4.74
CA ARG A 237 20.03 -10.13 -3.31
C ARG A 237 20.66 -8.78 -2.95
N MET A 238 21.60 -8.30 -3.77
CA MET A 238 22.36 -7.07 -3.50
C MET A 238 21.57 -5.81 -3.84
N SER A 239 20.53 -5.88 -4.70
CA SER A 239 19.72 -4.75 -5.19
C SER A 239 18.41 -4.50 -4.41
N ARG A 240 18.15 -5.22 -3.31
CA ARG A 240 16.86 -5.16 -2.60
C ARG A 240 16.68 -3.85 -1.84
N GLN A 241 16.31 -2.77 -2.52
CA GLN A 241 16.04 -1.47 -1.90
C GLN A 241 14.83 -1.51 -0.97
N TYR A 242 13.71 -2.12 -1.40
CA TYR A 242 12.48 -2.19 -0.61
C TYR A 242 12.65 -2.96 0.72
N ARG A 243 13.54 -3.94 0.76
CA ARG A 243 13.90 -4.70 1.97
C ARG A 243 15.41 -4.62 2.17
N PRO A 244 15.91 -3.56 2.82
CA PRO A 244 17.33 -3.20 2.84
C PRO A 244 18.15 -4.12 3.75
N GLU A 245 18.24 -5.42 3.41
CA GLU A 245 19.03 -6.43 4.12
C GLU A 245 20.54 -6.25 3.90
N ASN A 246 20.92 -5.53 2.85
CA ASN A 246 22.32 -5.25 2.51
C ASN A 246 22.69 -3.84 2.96
N PRO A 247 23.39 -3.67 4.10
CA PRO A 247 23.80 -2.34 4.60
C PRO A 247 24.79 -1.59 3.69
N GLU A 248 25.42 -2.31 2.74
CA GLU A 248 26.36 -1.72 1.79
C GLU A 248 25.66 -1.14 0.53
N LEU A 249 24.37 -1.46 0.32
CA LEU A 249 23.60 -0.90 -0.79
C LEU A 249 23.31 0.59 -0.51
N PRO A 250 23.79 1.50 -1.36
CA PRO A 250 23.42 2.91 -1.26
C PRO A 250 21.92 3.12 -1.38
N THR A 251 21.36 4.03 -0.59
CA THR A 251 19.93 4.36 -0.58
C THR A 251 19.71 5.87 -0.74
N LEU A 252 18.51 6.26 -1.14
CA LEU A 252 18.03 7.64 -1.16
C LEU A 252 17.08 7.91 0.03
N ASP A 253 16.83 6.92 0.88
CA ASP A 253 15.97 7.05 2.06
C ASP A 253 16.62 7.94 3.15
N PRO A 254 15.79 8.53 4.07
CA PRO A 254 16.29 9.37 5.16
C PRO A 254 17.15 8.60 6.19
N TRP A 255 16.94 7.30 6.31
CA TRP A 255 17.73 6.42 7.18
C TRP A 255 18.22 5.20 6.42
N ARG A 256 19.45 4.80 6.65
CA ARG A 256 20.09 3.62 6.05
C ARG A 256 20.31 2.52 7.10
N ASN A 257 20.07 1.29 6.72
CA ASN A 257 20.37 0.15 7.58
C ASN A 257 21.88 0.02 7.80
N THR A 258 22.30 -0.21 9.05
CA THR A 258 23.70 -0.49 9.41
C THR A 258 23.91 -1.90 9.95
N THR A 259 22.84 -2.70 10.09
CA THR A 259 22.85 -4.03 10.68
C THR A 259 22.65 -5.12 9.63
N LYS A 260 23.58 -6.09 9.58
CA LYS A 260 23.45 -7.27 8.69
C LYS A 260 22.56 -8.34 9.33
N PRO A 261 21.59 -8.92 8.60
CA PRO A 261 20.86 -10.10 9.07
C PRO A 261 21.78 -11.36 9.11
N PRO A 262 21.49 -12.34 10.01
CA PRO A 262 20.39 -12.34 10.98
C PRO A 262 20.71 -11.50 12.22
N ALA A 263 19.72 -10.78 12.73
CA ALA A 263 19.83 -9.99 13.94
C ALA A 263 18.47 -9.90 14.66
N GLU A 264 18.50 -9.71 15.97
CA GLU A 264 17.30 -9.44 16.77
C GLU A 264 16.99 -7.94 16.87
N GLN A 265 17.97 -7.10 16.55
CA GLN A 265 17.86 -5.66 16.51
C GLN A 265 18.49 -5.12 15.22
N PHE A 266 17.78 -4.24 14.54
CA PHE A 266 18.27 -3.52 13.37
C PHE A 266 18.36 -2.03 13.67
N VAL A 267 19.50 -1.44 13.35
CA VAL A 267 19.77 -0.01 13.53
C VAL A 267 19.79 0.66 12.16
N PHE A 268 18.96 1.66 12.01
CA PHE A 268 18.96 2.56 10.86
C PHE A 268 19.47 3.92 11.29
N GLU A 269 20.52 4.41 10.64
CA GLU A 269 21.14 5.70 10.93
C GLU A 269 20.78 6.71 9.84
N ARG A 270 20.73 8.00 10.23
CA ARG A 270 20.46 9.08 9.30
C ARG A 270 21.38 9.02 8.08
N ASN A 271 20.80 9.27 6.92
CA ASN A 271 21.53 9.43 5.67
C ASN A 271 22.16 10.84 5.61
N PRO A 272 23.49 10.96 5.62
CA PRO A 272 24.13 12.28 5.62
C PRO A 272 23.98 13.03 4.29
N PHE A 273 23.55 12.37 3.21
CA PHE A 273 23.33 12.94 1.89
C PHE A 273 21.84 13.10 1.55
N PHE A 274 20.94 12.99 2.54
CA PHE A 274 19.51 13.11 2.30
C PHE A 274 19.14 14.50 1.76
N HIS A 275 18.28 14.56 0.75
CA HIS A 275 18.05 15.73 -0.09
C HIS A 275 17.02 16.71 0.46
N ARG A 276 16.31 16.38 1.55
CA ARG A 276 15.28 17.25 2.15
C ARG A 276 15.88 18.15 3.23
N ILE A 277 15.41 19.41 3.24
CA ILE A 277 15.69 20.38 4.30
C ILE A 277 14.38 20.97 4.81
N ASP A 278 14.37 21.49 6.04
CA ASP A 278 13.28 22.33 6.51
C ASP A 278 13.39 23.77 5.93
N GLU A 279 12.40 24.62 6.23
CA GLU A 279 12.36 26.02 5.80
C GLU A 279 13.50 26.88 6.37
N ASN A 280 14.21 26.41 7.40
CA ASN A 280 15.36 27.08 7.99
C ASN A 280 16.71 26.58 7.41
N GLY A 281 16.65 25.65 6.43
CA GLY A 281 17.83 25.07 5.80
C GLY A 281 18.46 23.90 6.58
N ARG A 282 17.79 23.38 7.60
CA ARG A 282 18.28 22.22 8.38
C ARG A 282 18.00 20.93 7.62
N GLN A 283 19.03 20.10 7.44
CA GLN A 283 18.86 18.83 6.75
C GLN A 283 18.02 17.84 7.58
N LEU A 284 16.97 17.31 6.98
CA LEU A 284 16.20 16.20 7.55
C LEU A 284 16.96 14.86 7.40
N PRO A 285 16.62 13.83 8.18
CA PRO A 285 15.67 13.80 9.28
C PRO A 285 16.18 14.51 10.55
N TYR A 286 15.29 14.89 11.47
CA TYR A 286 15.74 15.39 12.78
C TYR A 286 16.23 14.25 13.68
N ILE A 287 15.58 13.08 13.64
CA ILE A 287 15.96 11.87 14.41
C ILE A 287 17.22 11.24 13.82
N ASP A 288 18.21 10.94 14.67
CA ASP A 288 19.46 10.33 14.22
C ASP A 288 19.33 8.85 13.88
N LYS A 289 18.49 8.10 14.64
CA LYS A 289 18.38 6.64 14.46
C LYS A 289 16.96 6.13 14.62
N PHE A 290 16.66 5.05 13.89
CA PHE A 290 15.57 4.14 14.20
C PHE A 290 16.15 2.78 14.63
N VAL A 291 15.59 2.22 15.70
CA VAL A 291 15.98 0.92 16.26
C VAL A 291 14.78 -0.01 16.20
N LEU A 292 14.86 -1.02 15.33
CA LEU A 292 13.83 -2.02 15.15
C LEU A 292 14.18 -3.27 15.93
N ASN A 293 13.37 -3.62 16.94
CA ASN A 293 13.55 -4.83 17.74
C ASN A 293 12.61 -5.93 17.24
N VAL A 294 13.17 -7.09 16.90
CA VAL A 294 12.37 -8.27 16.49
C VAL A 294 11.71 -8.86 17.72
N SER A 295 10.41 -9.10 17.65
CA SER A 295 9.63 -9.65 18.73
C SER A 295 8.51 -10.54 18.17
N SER A 296 8.06 -11.55 18.93
CA SER A 296 6.88 -12.31 18.53
C SER A 296 5.69 -11.37 18.39
N SER A 297 4.92 -11.49 17.30
CA SER A 297 3.77 -10.63 17.01
C SER A 297 2.75 -10.62 18.16
N SER A 298 2.56 -11.74 18.85
CA SER A 298 1.61 -11.87 19.96
C SER A 298 1.97 -11.06 21.21
N ILE A 299 3.25 -10.68 21.40
CA ILE A 299 3.69 -9.91 22.56
C ILE A 299 3.98 -8.44 22.24
N ILE A 300 3.90 -8.03 20.96
CA ILE A 300 4.12 -6.64 20.56
C ILE A 300 3.19 -5.67 21.33
N PRO A 301 1.86 -5.92 21.47
CA PRO A 301 1.01 -5.01 22.22
C PRO A 301 1.46 -4.81 23.67
N ALA A 302 1.81 -5.89 24.37
CA ALA A 302 2.30 -5.84 25.74
C ALA A 302 3.60 -5.04 25.89
N LYS A 303 4.57 -5.29 25.01
CA LYS A 303 5.84 -4.57 24.98
C LYS A 303 5.69 -3.09 24.62
N ALA A 304 4.84 -2.78 23.64
CA ALA A 304 4.55 -1.39 23.29
C ALA A 304 3.90 -0.66 24.48
N GLY A 305 2.92 -1.27 25.14
CA GLY A 305 2.26 -0.72 26.32
C GLY A 305 3.20 -0.55 27.52
N SER A 306 4.29 -1.33 27.64
CA SER A 306 5.31 -1.16 28.68
C SER A 306 6.38 -0.11 28.36
N GLY A 307 6.26 0.63 27.24
CA GLY A 307 7.20 1.69 26.86
C GLY A 307 8.47 1.19 26.17
N GLU A 308 8.48 -0.04 25.64
CA GLU A 308 9.60 -0.56 24.84
C GLU A 308 9.60 -0.04 23.40
N SER A 309 8.55 0.68 22.99
CA SER A 309 8.42 1.33 21.68
C SER A 309 8.11 2.82 21.83
N ASP A 310 8.70 3.64 20.97
CA ASP A 310 8.47 5.09 20.92
C ASP A 310 7.46 5.47 19.83
N LEU A 311 7.26 4.60 18.84
CA LEU A 311 6.23 4.71 17.80
C LEU A 311 5.83 3.30 17.35
N GLN A 312 4.57 2.93 17.55
CA GLN A 312 4.06 1.61 17.23
C GLN A 312 2.66 1.67 16.64
N ALA A 313 2.46 1.04 15.49
CA ALA A 313 1.14 0.76 14.94
C ALA A 313 1.09 -0.67 14.38
N ILE A 314 2.16 -1.09 13.67
CA ILE A 314 2.26 -2.46 13.15
C ILE A 314 2.25 -3.46 14.32
N GLY A 315 1.49 -4.55 14.17
CA GLY A 315 1.33 -5.55 15.24
C GLY A 315 0.39 -5.11 16.38
N LEU A 316 -0.30 -3.97 16.24
CA LEU A 316 -1.40 -3.55 17.12
C LEU A 316 -2.73 -3.72 16.39
N SER A 317 -3.74 -4.18 17.10
CA SER A 317 -5.12 -4.31 16.62
C SER A 317 -6.08 -3.47 17.47
N PHE A 318 -7.30 -3.27 16.99
CA PHE A 318 -8.29 -2.48 17.72
C PHE A 318 -8.64 -3.11 19.08
N SER A 319 -8.60 -4.44 19.21
CA SER A 319 -8.81 -5.14 20.49
C SER A 319 -7.78 -4.79 21.56
N ASP A 320 -6.57 -4.31 21.18
CA ASP A 320 -5.54 -3.90 22.12
C ASP A 320 -5.78 -2.50 22.71
N TYR A 321 -6.73 -1.73 22.15
CA TYR A 321 -6.91 -0.32 22.46
C TYR A 321 -7.15 -0.04 23.94
N ALA A 322 -8.06 -0.77 24.58
CA ALA A 322 -8.38 -0.56 25.99
C ALA A 322 -7.16 -0.81 26.89
N PHE A 323 -6.41 -1.88 26.64
CA PHE A 323 -5.18 -2.20 27.34
C PHE A 323 -4.12 -1.11 27.14
N LEU A 324 -3.93 -0.65 25.90
CA LEU A 324 -2.95 0.38 25.57
C LEU A 324 -3.33 1.74 26.18
N LYS A 325 -4.61 2.07 26.27
CA LYS A 325 -5.09 3.29 26.95
C LYS A 325 -4.84 3.24 28.45
N ASP A 326 -4.94 2.08 29.08
CA ASP A 326 -4.60 1.93 30.50
C ASP A 326 -3.09 2.09 30.73
N ALA A 327 -2.26 1.69 29.78
CA ALA A 327 -0.81 1.84 29.85
C ALA A 327 -0.36 3.32 29.91
N GLU A 328 -1.13 4.27 29.35
CA GLU A 328 -0.84 5.72 29.45
C GLU A 328 -0.76 6.24 30.88
N LYS A 329 -1.36 5.54 31.86
CA LYS A 329 -1.33 5.91 33.27
C LYS A 329 -0.02 5.57 33.95
N ARG A 330 0.75 4.65 33.36
CA ARG A 330 1.95 4.05 34.00
C ARG A 330 3.24 4.35 33.23
N TYR A 331 3.13 4.59 31.93
CA TYR A 331 4.27 4.75 31.02
C TYR A 331 4.15 6.06 30.24
N PRO A 332 5.29 6.66 29.82
CA PRO A 332 5.29 7.93 29.07
C PRO A 332 4.92 7.71 27.59
N VAL A 333 3.74 7.13 27.38
CA VAL A 333 3.18 6.86 26.07
C VAL A 333 1.80 7.49 25.93
N ARG A 334 1.36 7.67 24.69
CA ARG A 334 0.00 8.07 24.32
C ARG A 334 -0.50 7.14 23.23
N VAL A 335 -1.80 6.93 23.20
CA VAL A 335 -2.46 6.14 22.16
C VAL A 335 -3.52 6.99 21.48
N THR A 336 -3.42 7.07 20.18
CA THR A 336 -4.42 7.70 19.30
C THR A 336 -5.00 6.66 18.36
N LEU A 337 -6.15 6.96 17.80
CA LEU A 337 -6.83 6.11 16.82
C LEU A 337 -6.79 6.80 15.46
N TRP A 338 -6.19 6.14 14.49
CA TRP A 338 -6.17 6.59 13.10
C TRP A 338 -7.18 5.78 12.28
N LYS A 339 -7.85 6.40 11.32
CA LYS A 339 -8.74 5.70 10.40
C LYS A 339 -7.95 4.79 9.46
N ARG A 340 -8.38 3.54 9.31
CA ARG A 340 -7.83 2.66 8.28
C ARG A 340 -8.31 3.08 6.90
N THR A 341 -7.44 2.96 5.91
CA THR A 341 -7.76 3.30 4.51
C THR A 341 -8.51 2.19 3.78
N GLN A 342 -8.67 1.01 4.37
CA GLN A 342 -9.45 -0.07 3.78
C GLN A 342 -10.93 0.28 3.72
N GLY A 343 -11.66 -0.28 2.76
CA GLY A 343 -13.11 -0.15 2.71
C GLY A 343 -13.75 -0.82 3.92
N SER A 344 -14.11 -2.09 3.83
CA SER A 344 -14.56 -2.85 4.99
C SER A 344 -13.38 -3.51 5.70
N GLN A 345 -13.37 -3.47 7.05
CA GLN A 345 -12.34 -4.18 7.83
C GLN A 345 -12.33 -5.67 7.48
N PHE A 346 -13.53 -6.24 7.39
CA PHE A 346 -13.80 -7.56 6.84
C PHE A 346 -15.01 -7.48 5.91
N ALA A 347 -14.96 -8.25 4.85
CA ALA A 347 -16.07 -8.42 3.92
C ALA A 347 -16.29 -9.91 3.66
N LEU A 348 -17.53 -10.29 3.44
CA LEU A 348 -17.85 -11.60 2.87
C LEU A 348 -17.69 -11.51 1.36
N LEU A 349 -16.94 -12.44 0.80
CA LEU A 349 -16.60 -12.51 -0.62
C LEU A 349 -17.23 -13.78 -1.23
N PRO A 350 -18.47 -13.66 -1.77
CA PRO A 350 -19.13 -14.78 -2.46
C PRO A 350 -18.31 -15.21 -3.68
N ASN A 351 -17.86 -16.44 -3.76
CA ASN A 351 -17.08 -16.91 -4.90
C ASN A 351 -18.00 -17.22 -6.11
N LEU A 352 -18.01 -16.33 -7.08
CA LEU A 352 -18.81 -16.44 -8.31
C LEU A 352 -18.26 -17.52 -9.27
N ASN A 353 -17.11 -18.09 -8.96
CA ASN A 353 -16.45 -19.18 -9.69
C ASN A 353 -16.46 -20.50 -8.92
N THR A 354 -17.20 -20.62 -7.81
CA THR A 354 -17.20 -21.83 -7.00
C THR A 354 -17.51 -23.09 -7.83
N ALA A 355 -16.83 -24.19 -7.52
CA ALA A 355 -17.00 -25.47 -8.21
C ALA A 355 -18.40 -26.09 -7.99
N ASP A 356 -19.09 -25.75 -6.89
CA ASP A 356 -20.47 -26.20 -6.63
C ASP A 356 -21.44 -25.47 -7.58
N LYS A 357 -21.92 -26.16 -8.59
CA LYS A 357 -22.77 -25.58 -9.66
C LYS A 357 -24.08 -25.00 -9.15
N ALA A 358 -24.69 -25.57 -8.12
CA ALA A 358 -25.93 -25.07 -7.55
C ALA A 358 -25.68 -23.74 -6.83
N TRP A 359 -24.65 -23.70 -5.99
CA TRP A 359 -24.24 -22.49 -5.30
C TRP A 359 -23.68 -21.43 -6.26
N ARG A 360 -22.88 -21.83 -7.27
CA ARG A 360 -22.41 -20.89 -8.30
C ARG A 360 -23.55 -20.13 -8.95
N LYS A 361 -24.62 -20.85 -9.38
CA LYS A 361 -25.79 -20.24 -9.97
C LYS A 361 -26.50 -19.27 -9.02
N LEU A 362 -26.64 -19.64 -7.74
CA LEU A 362 -27.25 -18.79 -6.72
C LEU A 362 -26.39 -17.57 -6.39
N LEU A 363 -25.08 -17.76 -6.21
CA LEU A 363 -24.17 -16.65 -5.90
C LEU A 363 -23.98 -15.69 -7.08
N GLN A 364 -24.16 -16.15 -8.32
CA GLN A 364 -24.17 -15.29 -9.50
C GLN A 364 -25.49 -14.51 -9.64
N ASP A 365 -26.59 -14.95 -9.04
CA ASP A 365 -27.83 -14.17 -9.00
C ASP A 365 -27.68 -13.01 -8.00
N VAL A 366 -27.81 -11.77 -8.49
CA VAL A 366 -27.67 -10.57 -7.66
C VAL A 366 -28.67 -10.52 -6.51
N ARG A 367 -29.88 -11.07 -6.69
CA ARG A 367 -30.92 -11.12 -5.65
C ARG A 367 -30.47 -11.94 -4.45
N MET A 368 -29.73 -13.04 -4.68
CA MET A 368 -29.12 -13.83 -3.61
C MET A 368 -28.11 -13.00 -2.82
N ARG A 369 -27.17 -12.33 -3.48
CA ARG A 369 -26.17 -11.51 -2.82
C ARG A 369 -26.77 -10.33 -2.05
N ARG A 370 -27.77 -9.65 -2.65
CA ARG A 370 -28.54 -8.58 -1.99
C ARG A 370 -29.28 -9.10 -0.76
N ALA A 371 -29.92 -10.27 -0.84
CA ALA A 371 -30.61 -10.89 0.28
C ALA A 371 -29.64 -11.20 1.45
N LEU A 372 -28.48 -11.81 1.16
CA LEU A 372 -27.47 -12.08 2.15
C LEU A 372 -26.95 -10.80 2.82
N SER A 373 -26.79 -9.72 2.05
CA SER A 373 -26.35 -8.43 2.59
C SER A 373 -27.41 -7.77 3.49
N LEU A 374 -28.67 -7.73 3.04
CA LEU A 374 -29.78 -7.14 3.79
C LEU A 374 -30.13 -7.90 5.07
N ALA A 375 -29.79 -9.19 5.14
CA ALA A 375 -30.00 -10.01 6.33
C ALA A 375 -28.98 -9.75 7.45
N ILE A 376 -27.93 -8.95 7.22
CA ILE A 376 -26.89 -8.69 8.23
C ILE A 376 -27.19 -7.42 9.02
N ASN A 377 -27.30 -7.56 10.37
CA ASN A 377 -27.39 -6.44 11.28
C ASN A 377 -25.99 -5.86 11.57
N ARG A 378 -25.57 -4.92 10.72
CA ARG A 378 -24.24 -4.27 10.81
C ARG A 378 -24.08 -3.42 12.05
N GLU A 379 -25.17 -2.82 12.56
CA GLU A 379 -25.16 -2.02 13.79
C GLU A 379 -24.78 -2.88 14.99
N GLU A 380 -25.33 -4.10 15.08
CA GLU A 380 -24.98 -5.05 16.13
C GLU A 380 -23.50 -5.46 16.06
N ILE A 381 -23.01 -5.80 14.86
CA ILE A 381 -21.58 -6.13 14.65
C ILE A 381 -20.70 -4.94 15.03
N ASN A 382 -21.04 -3.71 14.62
CA ASN A 382 -20.26 -2.52 14.94
C ASN A 382 -20.20 -2.28 16.45
N LYS A 383 -21.33 -2.41 17.13
CA LYS A 383 -21.39 -2.26 18.62
C LYS A 383 -20.61 -3.35 19.34
N ALA A 384 -20.78 -4.61 18.95
CA ALA A 384 -20.16 -5.74 19.62
C ALA A 384 -18.64 -5.80 19.40
N VAL A 385 -18.18 -5.51 18.19
CA VAL A 385 -16.78 -5.74 17.77
C VAL A 385 -15.96 -4.44 17.75
N PHE A 386 -16.58 -3.31 17.37
CA PHE A 386 -15.89 -2.03 17.17
C PHE A 386 -16.37 -0.93 18.12
N TYR A 387 -17.13 -1.28 19.18
CA TYR A 387 -17.67 -0.33 20.19
C TYR A 387 -18.50 0.82 19.60
N GLY A 388 -19.11 0.60 18.41
CA GLY A 388 -19.85 1.61 17.67
C GLY A 388 -18.98 2.71 17.04
N LEU A 389 -17.68 2.51 16.93
CA LEU A 389 -16.72 3.49 16.41
C LEU A 389 -16.42 3.35 14.91
N GLY A 390 -16.89 2.29 14.28
CA GLY A 390 -16.83 2.11 12.83
C GLY A 390 -18.06 2.71 12.14
N THR A 391 -18.15 2.53 10.83
CA THR A 391 -19.29 2.96 10.01
C THR A 391 -19.89 1.77 9.29
N GLU A 392 -21.18 1.50 9.50
CA GLU A 392 -21.92 0.46 8.77
C GLU A 392 -21.98 0.84 7.29
N SER A 393 -21.58 -0.06 6.41
CA SER A 393 -21.45 0.29 5.00
C SER A 393 -21.38 -0.96 4.10
N ALA A 394 -21.72 -0.78 2.83
CA ALA A 394 -21.24 -1.66 1.78
C ALA A 394 -19.71 -1.59 1.69
N ASP A 395 -19.08 -2.60 1.06
CA ASP A 395 -17.64 -2.59 0.80
C ASP A 395 -17.33 -1.64 -0.38
N THR A 396 -16.98 -0.41 -0.05
CA THR A 396 -16.78 0.68 -1.01
C THR A 396 -15.77 1.70 -0.50
N VAL A 397 -15.54 2.75 -1.30
CA VAL A 397 -14.63 3.85 -0.94
C VAL A 397 -15.15 4.66 0.25
N LEU A 398 -14.20 5.21 1.01
CA LEU A 398 -14.45 6.00 2.22
C LEU A 398 -14.76 7.49 1.89
N PRO A 399 -15.38 8.23 2.83
CA PRO A 399 -15.68 9.67 2.65
C PRO A 399 -14.46 10.54 2.35
N GLU A 400 -13.26 10.10 2.71
CA GLU A 400 -12.00 10.78 2.44
C GLU A 400 -11.56 10.69 0.96
N SER A 401 -12.14 9.77 0.19
CA SER A 401 -11.93 9.70 -1.26
C SER A 401 -12.73 10.78 -1.99
N PRO A 402 -12.14 11.50 -2.97
CA PRO A 402 -12.89 12.43 -3.81
C PRO A 402 -13.92 11.74 -4.73
N LEU A 403 -13.91 10.41 -4.79
CA LEU A 403 -14.84 9.58 -5.57
C LEU A 403 -16.04 9.12 -4.75
N TYR A 404 -16.06 9.41 -3.44
CA TYR A 404 -17.12 8.97 -2.54
C TYR A 404 -18.48 9.59 -2.89
N GLN A 405 -19.51 8.75 -2.83
CA GLN A 405 -20.90 9.15 -2.85
C GLN A 405 -21.65 8.35 -1.78
N PRO A 406 -22.50 8.99 -0.93
CA PRO A 406 -23.23 8.28 0.13
C PRO A 406 -24.00 7.05 -0.36
N GLY A 407 -24.61 7.12 -1.54
CA GLY A 407 -25.36 6.01 -2.13
C GLY A 407 -24.55 4.74 -2.38
N PHE A 408 -23.21 4.84 -2.52
CA PHE A 408 -22.36 3.65 -2.63
C PHE A 408 -22.22 2.92 -1.29
N ALA A 409 -22.12 3.68 -0.20
CA ALA A 409 -21.99 3.13 1.16
C ALA A 409 -23.32 2.53 1.64
N GLU A 410 -24.44 3.11 1.24
CA GLU A 410 -25.79 2.69 1.61
C GLU A 410 -26.33 1.53 0.76
N ALA A 411 -25.71 1.25 -0.41
CA ALA A 411 -26.18 0.26 -1.37
C ALA A 411 -26.32 -1.13 -0.75
N TRP A 412 -27.56 -1.59 -0.55
CA TRP A 412 -27.88 -2.92 0.01
C TRP A 412 -27.23 -3.19 1.39
N ALA A 413 -26.84 -2.15 2.13
CA ALA A 413 -26.18 -2.27 3.44
C ALA A 413 -27.15 -2.14 4.64
N GLY A 414 -28.38 -1.73 4.41
CA GLY A 414 -29.42 -1.65 5.45
C GLY A 414 -29.79 -3.04 5.97
N PHE A 415 -30.32 -3.11 7.21
CA PHE A 415 -30.87 -4.33 7.79
C PHE A 415 -32.36 -4.45 7.47
N ASP A 416 -32.73 -5.34 6.55
CA ASP A 416 -34.10 -5.62 6.15
C ASP A 416 -34.32 -7.13 5.89
N PRO A 417 -34.51 -7.92 6.98
CA PRO A 417 -34.78 -9.36 6.84
C PRO A 417 -36.06 -9.67 6.07
N ALA A 418 -37.04 -8.75 6.07
CA ALA A 418 -38.28 -8.97 5.32
C ALA A 418 -38.03 -8.89 3.79
N GLN A 419 -37.23 -7.90 3.34
CA GLN A 419 -36.82 -7.83 1.93
C GLN A 419 -35.89 -8.97 1.57
N ALA A 420 -34.95 -9.34 2.45
CA ALA A 420 -34.07 -10.49 2.24
C ALA A 420 -34.88 -11.77 1.99
N ASN A 421 -35.90 -12.05 2.82
CA ASN A 421 -36.79 -13.21 2.62
C ASN A 421 -37.51 -13.15 1.25
N ARG A 422 -38.04 -12.01 0.83
CA ARG A 422 -38.68 -11.86 -0.50
C ARG A 422 -37.71 -12.20 -1.64
N LEU A 423 -36.49 -11.65 -1.58
CA LEU A 423 -35.47 -11.91 -2.60
C LEU A 423 -35.05 -13.41 -2.63
N LEU A 424 -34.94 -14.06 -1.46
CA LEU A 424 -34.66 -15.49 -1.38
C LEU A 424 -35.82 -16.35 -1.96
N ASP A 425 -37.07 -15.90 -1.78
CA ASP A 425 -38.21 -16.57 -2.41
C ASP A 425 -38.20 -16.41 -3.94
N GLU A 426 -37.83 -15.23 -4.42
CA GLU A 426 -37.72 -14.91 -5.86
C GLU A 426 -36.61 -15.68 -6.58
N VAL A 427 -35.51 -16.02 -5.89
CA VAL A 427 -34.45 -16.87 -6.46
C VAL A 427 -34.80 -18.37 -6.43
N GLY A 428 -35.98 -18.73 -5.89
CA GLY A 428 -36.49 -20.10 -5.88
C GLY A 428 -36.19 -20.90 -4.61
N LEU A 429 -35.81 -20.24 -3.51
CA LEU A 429 -35.54 -20.87 -2.22
C LEU A 429 -36.75 -20.78 -1.25
N GLN A 430 -37.95 -21.08 -1.73
CA GLN A 430 -39.21 -20.94 -0.95
C GLN A 430 -39.41 -22.06 0.08
N GLN A 431 -38.92 -23.27 -0.21
CA GLN A 431 -39.10 -24.42 0.67
C GLN A 431 -38.13 -24.35 1.86
N ARG A 432 -38.65 -24.76 3.03
CA ARG A 432 -37.85 -24.84 4.28
C ARG A 432 -37.98 -26.24 4.88
N GLY A 433 -36.92 -26.72 5.50
CA GLY A 433 -36.90 -27.94 6.33
C GLY A 433 -37.53 -27.70 7.70
N ASP A 434 -37.60 -28.75 8.49
CA ASP A 434 -38.16 -28.75 9.86
C ASP A 434 -37.33 -27.83 10.80
N ASP A 435 -36.07 -27.59 10.49
CA ASP A 435 -35.14 -26.69 11.20
C ASP A 435 -35.27 -25.21 10.78
N GLY A 436 -36.22 -24.91 9.87
CA GLY A 436 -36.45 -23.57 9.33
C GLY A 436 -35.47 -23.13 8.24
N ILE A 437 -34.47 -23.96 7.92
CA ILE A 437 -33.49 -23.65 6.87
C ILE A 437 -34.08 -23.95 5.48
N ARG A 438 -33.80 -23.09 4.51
CA ARG A 438 -34.27 -23.22 3.13
C ARG A 438 -33.64 -24.44 2.44
N ILE A 439 -34.37 -24.98 1.47
CA ILE A 439 -33.93 -26.13 0.66
C ILE A 439 -33.54 -25.64 -0.71
N LEU A 440 -32.36 -26.06 -1.18
CA LEU A 440 -31.86 -25.79 -2.52
C LEU A 440 -32.68 -26.56 -3.58
N PRO A 441 -32.68 -26.11 -4.84
CA PRO A 441 -33.37 -26.84 -5.93
C PRO A 441 -32.91 -28.30 -6.14
N ASP A 442 -31.71 -28.65 -5.65
CA ASP A 442 -31.15 -30.00 -5.70
C ASP A 442 -31.49 -30.85 -4.45
N GLY A 443 -32.29 -30.31 -3.52
CA GLY A 443 -32.75 -30.98 -2.31
C GLY A 443 -31.82 -30.84 -1.11
N ARG A 444 -30.65 -30.23 -1.26
CA ARG A 444 -29.74 -29.95 -0.13
C ARG A 444 -30.24 -28.79 0.72
N THR A 445 -29.87 -28.77 1.97
CA THR A 445 -30.07 -27.61 2.88
C THR A 445 -29.27 -26.40 2.38
N ALA A 446 -29.86 -25.21 2.43
CA ALA A 446 -29.21 -23.95 2.05
C ALA A 446 -28.15 -23.57 3.10
N GLN A 447 -27.02 -24.22 3.05
CA GLN A 447 -25.87 -24.00 3.93
C GLN A 447 -24.70 -23.39 3.16
N ILE A 448 -24.24 -22.24 3.60
CA ILE A 448 -23.04 -21.57 3.08
C ILE A 448 -21.85 -21.92 3.97
N VAL A 449 -20.77 -22.41 3.37
CA VAL A 449 -19.49 -22.59 4.04
C VAL A 449 -18.67 -21.31 3.85
N VAL A 450 -18.42 -20.60 4.94
CA VAL A 450 -17.53 -19.42 4.94
C VAL A 450 -16.16 -19.85 5.46
N GLU A 451 -15.14 -19.69 4.62
CA GLU A 451 -13.76 -20.02 4.97
C GLU A 451 -12.95 -18.77 5.34
N THR A 452 -12.06 -18.90 6.32
CA THR A 452 -11.17 -17.85 6.82
C THR A 452 -9.80 -18.41 7.15
N ALA A 453 -8.78 -17.54 7.15
CA ALA A 453 -7.42 -17.88 7.55
C ALA A 453 -7.22 -18.04 9.06
N GLY A 454 -8.22 -17.68 9.89
CA GLY A 454 -8.16 -17.82 11.34
C GLY A 454 -7.07 -16.99 12.00
N GLU A 455 -6.76 -15.83 11.44
CA GLU A 455 -5.70 -14.95 11.93
C GLU A 455 -6.15 -14.06 13.08
N SER A 456 -7.47 -13.94 13.30
CA SER A 456 -8.06 -13.10 14.34
C SER A 456 -9.32 -13.76 14.91
N THR A 457 -9.52 -13.65 16.22
CA THR A 457 -10.79 -14.06 16.88
C THR A 457 -11.95 -13.21 16.40
N LEU A 458 -11.71 -11.96 15.97
CA LEU A 458 -12.73 -11.07 15.42
C LEU A 458 -13.43 -11.67 14.21
N GLU A 459 -12.73 -12.48 13.41
CA GLU A 459 -13.31 -13.18 12.25
C GLU A 459 -14.41 -14.14 12.69
N THR A 460 -14.13 -14.96 13.71
CA THR A 460 -15.10 -15.92 14.25
C THR A 460 -16.26 -15.20 14.95
N ASP A 461 -15.97 -14.22 15.79
CA ASP A 461 -16.99 -13.46 16.54
C ASP A 461 -18.01 -12.80 15.58
N MET A 462 -17.52 -12.20 14.47
CA MET A 462 -18.41 -11.62 13.46
C MET A 462 -19.21 -12.69 12.70
N LEU A 463 -18.58 -13.82 12.34
CA LEU A 463 -19.27 -14.89 11.62
C LEU A 463 -20.35 -15.58 12.46
N GLU A 464 -20.16 -15.67 13.77
CA GLU A 464 -21.20 -16.18 14.70
C GLU A 464 -22.43 -15.27 14.71
N LEU A 465 -22.25 -13.96 14.82
CA LEU A 465 -23.36 -13.00 14.71
C LEU A 465 -24.07 -13.10 13.34
N ILE A 466 -23.30 -13.19 12.25
CA ILE A 466 -23.86 -13.32 10.90
C ILE A 466 -24.61 -14.66 10.75
N ALA A 467 -24.13 -15.75 11.38
CA ALA A 467 -24.80 -17.03 11.36
C ALA A 467 -26.20 -16.96 11.99
N ASP A 468 -26.33 -16.23 13.10
CA ASP A 468 -27.63 -16.00 13.75
C ASP A 468 -28.56 -15.15 12.85
N HIS A 469 -28.05 -14.05 12.28
CA HIS A 469 -28.81 -13.21 11.36
C HIS A 469 -29.29 -13.99 10.11
N TRP A 470 -28.44 -14.78 9.50
CA TRP A 470 -28.79 -15.54 8.30
C TRP A 470 -29.76 -16.68 8.60
N ARG A 471 -29.68 -17.27 9.80
CA ARG A 471 -30.63 -18.30 10.24
C ARG A 471 -32.06 -17.77 10.29
N GLU A 472 -32.29 -16.51 10.67
CA GLU A 472 -33.61 -15.89 10.67
C GLU A 472 -34.26 -15.85 9.28
N VAL A 473 -33.45 -15.70 8.23
CA VAL A 473 -33.92 -15.73 6.84
C VAL A 473 -33.82 -17.13 6.20
N GLY A 474 -33.43 -18.15 6.99
CA GLY A 474 -33.38 -19.56 6.56
C GLY A 474 -32.13 -19.95 5.79
N ILE A 475 -31.01 -19.27 6.00
CA ILE A 475 -29.70 -19.65 5.48
C ILE A 475 -28.82 -20.11 6.64
N ALA A 476 -28.26 -21.33 6.55
CA ALA A 476 -27.29 -21.81 7.52
C ALA A 476 -25.89 -21.34 7.12
N LEU A 477 -25.08 -20.97 8.12
CA LEU A 477 -23.68 -20.66 7.92
C LEU A 477 -22.81 -21.67 8.66
N PHE A 478 -21.80 -22.20 8.00
CA PHE A 478 -20.78 -23.06 8.60
C PHE A 478 -19.42 -22.38 8.49
N ILE A 479 -18.72 -22.20 9.61
CA ILE A 479 -17.40 -21.57 9.68
C ILE A 479 -16.34 -22.64 9.49
N ARG A 480 -15.43 -22.43 8.53
CA ARG A 480 -14.25 -23.29 8.32
C ARG A 480 -12.99 -22.45 8.39
N THR A 481 -12.22 -22.67 9.44
CA THR A 481 -10.91 -22.04 9.62
C THR A 481 -9.79 -22.97 9.12
N SER A 482 -8.79 -22.40 8.44
CA SER A 482 -7.60 -23.13 8.01
C SER A 482 -6.36 -22.23 8.07
N GLN A 483 -5.17 -22.84 7.97
CA GLN A 483 -3.94 -22.03 7.88
C GLN A 483 -3.94 -21.21 6.58
N ARG A 484 -3.35 -20.00 6.62
CA ARG A 484 -3.34 -19.02 5.53
C ARG A 484 -2.93 -19.58 4.18
N ASP A 485 -1.86 -20.40 4.14
CA ASP A 485 -1.38 -20.97 2.87
C ASP A 485 -2.38 -21.99 2.27
N VAL A 486 -3.04 -22.78 3.12
CA VAL A 486 -4.09 -23.72 2.72
C VAL A 486 -5.32 -22.96 2.24
N PHE A 487 -5.77 -21.98 3.02
CA PHE A 487 -6.89 -21.10 2.65
C PHE A 487 -6.65 -20.45 1.27
N ARG A 488 -5.49 -19.79 1.08
CA ARG A 488 -5.15 -19.15 -0.20
C ARG A 488 -5.11 -20.13 -1.37
N SER A 489 -4.49 -21.29 -1.20
CA SER A 489 -4.42 -22.30 -2.26
C SER A 489 -5.81 -22.73 -2.71
N ARG A 490 -6.73 -22.96 -1.77
CA ARG A 490 -8.12 -23.34 -2.06
C ARG A 490 -8.92 -22.21 -2.70
N ALA A 491 -8.72 -20.97 -2.21
CA ALA A 491 -9.37 -19.80 -2.76
C ALA A 491 -8.97 -19.54 -4.23
N LEU A 492 -7.67 -19.55 -4.52
CA LEU A 492 -7.13 -19.39 -5.87
C LEU A 492 -7.56 -20.54 -6.82
N GLY A 493 -7.74 -21.73 -6.29
CA GLY A 493 -8.28 -22.88 -7.03
C GLY A 493 -9.79 -22.84 -7.29
N GLY A 494 -10.52 -21.82 -6.79
CA GLY A 494 -11.98 -21.73 -6.93
C GLY A 494 -12.77 -22.72 -6.08
N GLU A 495 -12.13 -23.38 -5.10
CA GLU A 495 -12.75 -24.43 -4.27
C GLU A 495 -13.62 -23.87 -3.13
N ILE A 496 -13.36 -22.65 -2.69
CA ILE A 496 -14.07 -21.99 -1.59
C ILE A 496 -15.41 -21.44 -2.10
N MET A 497 -16.47 -21.66 -1.34
CA MET A 497 -17.79 -21.13 -1.66
C MET A 497 -17.92 -19.64 -1.32
N MET A 498 -17.45 -19.25 -0.16
CA MET A 498 -17.43 -17.87 0.32
C MET A 498 -16.26 -17.68 1.28
N SER A 499 -15.58 -16.56 1.17
CA SER A 499 -14.48 -16.21 2.06
C SER A 499 -14.89 -15.05 2.97
N LEU A 500 -14.38 -15.04 4.22
CA LEU A 500 -14.26 -13.83 5.00
C LEU A 500 -12.82 -13.34 4.89
N TRP A 501 -12.64 -12.14 4.37
CA TRP A 501 -11.34 -11.51 4.20
C TRP A 501 -11.46 -10.00 4.36
N TYR A 502 -10.35 -9.29 4.27
CA TYR A 502 -10.39 -7.84 4.19
C TYR A 502 -11.22 -7.38 3.00
N GLY A 503 -11.93 -6.26 3.16
CA GLY A 503 -12.61 -5.57 2.06
C GLY A 503 -11.61 -4.95 1.07
N ILE A 504 -12.05 -3.95 0.31
CA ILE A 504 -11.18 -3.27 -0.64
C ILE A 504 -9.94 -2.69 0.04
N ASP A 505 -8.77 -2.91 -0.53
CA ASP A 505 -7.48 -2.53 0.09
C ASP A 505 -7.30 -1.01 0.16
N ASN A 506 -7.68 -0.30 -0.90
CA ASN A 506 -7.65 1.15 -0.96
C ASN A 506 -9.06 1.74 -1.01
N GLY A 507 -9.56 2.16 0.15
CA GLY A 507 -10.83 2.86 0.29
C GLY A 507 -10.74 4.38 0.09
N VAL A 508 -9.55 4.92 -0.19
CA VAL A 508 -9.35 6.36 -0.44
C VAL A 508 -8.70 6.62 -1.80
N PRO A 509 -9.14 5.94 -2.88
CA PRO A 509 -8.55 6.16 -4.19
C PRO A 509 -8.86 7.56 -4.73
N THR A 510 -7.97 8.03 -5.60
CA THR A 510 -8.20 9.17 -6.49
C THR A 510 -8.42 8.67 -7.92
N ALA A 511 -8.93 9.50 -8.81
CA ALA A 511 -9.28 9.08 -10.18
C ALA A 511 -8.07 8.63 -11.03
N ASP A 512 -6.87 9.00 -10.64
CA ASP A 512 -5.62 8.60 -11.28
C ASP A 512 -5.08 7.26 -10.79
N MET A 513 -5.63 6.68 -9.71
CA MET A 513 -5.29 5.34 -9.25
C MET A 513 -6.07 4.27 -10.02
N ASN A 514 -5.47 3.10 -10.17
CA ASN A 514 -6.04 1.99 -10.92
C ASN A 514 -7.29 1.41 -10.23
N PRO A 515 -8.45 1.34 -10.93
CA PRO A 515 -9.67 0.77 -10.38
C PRO A 515 -9.72 -0.77 -10.41
N GLY A 516 -8.63 -1.45 -10.72
CA GLY A 516 -8.59 -2.90 -10.95
C GLY A 516 -9.10 -3.75 -9.78
N GLN A 517 -9.03 -3.24 -8.52
CA GLN A 517 -9.59 -3.97 -7.38
C GLN A 517 -11.13 -4.15 -7.45
N PHE A 518 -11.82 -3.36 -8.26
CA PHE A 518 -13.28 -3.44 -8.47
C PHE A 518 -13.68 -4.26 -9.70
N ALA A 519 -12.75 -4.96 -10.34
CA ALA A 519 -13.00 -5.79 -11.51
C ALA A 519 -12.18 -7.08 -11.44
N PRO A 520 -12.59 -8.18 -12.09
CA PRO A 520 -11.81 -9.43 -12.09
C PRO A 520 -10.53 -9.28 -12.93
N THR A 521 -9.50 -8.66 -12.33
CA THR A 521 -8.22 -8.35 -12.97
C THR A 521 -7.01 -8.99 -12.29
N ALA A 522 -7.23 -9.69 -11.17
CA ALA A 522 -6.20 -10.43 -10.44
C ALA A 522 -6.77 -11.74 -9.88
N ASP A 523 -5.92 -12.76 -9.78
CA ASP A 523 -6.31 -14.09 -9.30
C ASP A 523 -6.45 -14.18 -7.77
N ASP A 524 -5.94 -13.22 -7.04
CA ASP A 524 -6.06 -13.12 -5.59
C ASP A 524 -7.34 -12.40 -5.11
N GLN A 525 -8.20 -11.99 -6.03
CA GLN A 525 -9.53 -11.47 -5.75
C GLN A 525 -10.50 -12.62 -5.49
N LEU A 526 -10.83 -12.87 -4.20
CA LEU A 526 -11.47 -14.09 -3.73
C LEU A 526 -12.92 -14.29 -4.21
N GLN A 527 -13.59 -13.22 -4.67
CA GLN A 527 -14.94 -13.30 -5.23
C GLN A 527 -14.99 -13.85 -6.68
N TRP A 528 -13.86 -13.83 -7.40
CA TRP A 528 -13.78 -14.27 -8.80
C TRP A 528 -12.38 -14.73 -9.25
N PRO A 529 -11.73 -15.63 -8.50
CA PRO A 529 -10.33 -15.98 -8.72
C PRO A 529 -10.06 -16.54 -10.13
N LEU A 530 -10.99 -17.34 -10.68
CA LEU A 530 -10.79 -17.93 -12.01
C LEU A 530 -10.97 -16.90 -13.15
N TRP A 531 -11.83 -15.89 -12.97
CA TRP A 531 -11.93 -14.77 -13.93
C TRP A 531 -10.70 -13.88 -13.89
N GLY A 532 -10.17 -13.64 -12.68
CA GLY A 532 -8.90 -12.93 -12.50
C GLY A 532 -7.72 -13.67 -13.14
N ALA A 533 -7.62 -14.98 -12.92
CA ALA A 533 -6.60 -15.83 -13.55
C ALA A 533 -6.69 -15.79 -15.09
N HIS A 534 -7.91 -15.79 -15.65
CA HIS A 534 -8.12 -15.63 -17.09
C HIS A 534 -7.60 -14.28 -17.59
N TYR A 535 -7.87 -13.20 -16.85
CA TYR A 535 -7.43 -11.86 -17.21
C TYR A 535 -5.90 -11.74 -17.24
N ILE A 536 -5.21 -12.14 -16.15
CA ILE A 536 -3.75 -12.00 -16.04
C ILE A 536 -2.98 -12.95 -16.95
N SER A 537 -3.56 -14.12 -17.28
CA SER A 537 -2.95 -15.10 -18.20
C SER A 537 -3.27 -14.84 -19.66
N HIS A 538 -3.98 -13.77 -19.99
CA HIS A 538 -4.48 -13.51 -21.35
C HIS A 538 -5.27 -14.69 -21.94
N GLY A 539 -6.09 -15.33 -21.11
CA GLY A 539 -6.96 -16.42 -21.51
C GLY A 539 -6.35 -17.82 -21.52
N GLN A 540 -5.12 -17.97 -21.04
CA GLN A 540 -4.43 -19.29 -21.03
C GLN A 540 -4.89 -20.18 -19.87
N VAL A 541 -5.26 -19.61 -18.73
CA VAL A 541 -5.78 -20.33 -17.56
C VAL A 541 -7.01 -19.62 -17.01
N GLY A 542 -7.77 -20.28 -16.13
CA GLY A 542 -8.99 -19.73 -15.56
C GLY A 542 -10.18 -19.77 -16.51
N GLU A 543 -11.18 -18.96 -16.25
CA GLU A 543 -12.44 -18.88 -17.01
C GLU A 543 -12.73 -17.42 -17.38
N PRO A 544 -13.30 -17.12 -18.56
CA PRO A 544 -13.75 -15.76 -18.86
C PRO A 544 -14.94 -15.39 -17.96
N PRO A 545 -15.12 -14.08 -17.62
CA PRO A 545 -16.32 -13.63 -16.92
C PRO A 545 -17.59 -14.01 -17.69
N ASP A 546 -18.49 -14.76 -17.05
CA ASP A 546 -19.76 -15.21 -17.61
C ASP A 546 -20.97 -14.37 -17.12
N LEU A 547 -20.71 -13.35 -16.27
CA LEU A 547 -21.66 -12.31 -15.89
C LEU A 547 -21.43 -11.03 -16.70
N PRO A 548 -22.47 -10.45 -17.35
CA PRO A 548 -22.34 -9.23 -18.13
C PRO A 548 -21.76 -8.06 -17.33
N GLU A 549 -22.16 -7.91 -16.06
CA GLU A 549 -21.72 -6.84 -15.17
C GLU A 549 -20.22 -6.97 -14.82
N ALA A 550 -19.75 -8.18 -14.60
CA ALA A 550 -18.33 -8.43 -14.36
C ALA A 550 -17.48 -8.17 -15.62
N ALA A 551 -17.99 -8.58 -16.79
CA ALA A 551 -17.36 -8.27 -18.07
C ALA A 551 -17.32 -6.76 -18.34
N GLU A 552 -18.37 -6.03 -17.97
CA GLU A 552 -18.42 -4.56 -18.07
C GLU A 552 -17.38 -3.90 -17.17
N LEU A 553 -17.17 -4.39 -15.93
CA LEU A 553 -16.13 -3.88 -15.05
C LEU A 553 -14.73 -4.04 -15.69
N VAL A 554 -14.45 -5.20 -16.30
CA VAL A 554 -13.19 -5.41 -17.04
C VAL A 554 -13.05 -4.42 -18.20
N ARG A 555 -14.14 -4.20 -18.96
CA ARG A 555 -14.17 -3.22 -20.05
C ARG A 555 -13.89 -1.80 -19.56
N LEU A 556 -14.44 -1.43 -18.39
CA LEU A 556 -14.23 -0.12 -17.78
C LEU A 556 -12.78 0.08 -17.31
N VAL A 557 -12.14 -0.95 -16.74
CA VAL A 557 -10.69 -0.89 -16.42
C VAL A 557 -9.87 -0.65 -17.69
N LYS A 558 -10.14 -1.38 -18.78
CA LYS A 558 -9.45 -1.14 -20.06
C LYS A 558 -9.68 0.27 -20.56
N LYS A 559 -10.92 0.78 -20.47
CA LYS A 559 -11.24 2.15 -20.85
C LYS A 559 -10.52 3.19 -20.00
N TRP A 560 -10.40 2.95 -18.68
CA TRP A 560 -9.66 3.80 -17.76
C TRP A 560 -8.17 3.86 -18.16
N ARG A 561 -7.55 2.73 -18.46
CA ARG A 561 -6.15 2.66 -18.91
C ARG A 561 -5.85 3.47 -20.16
N HIS A 562 -6.82 3.59 -21.08
CA HIS A 562 -6.67 4.36 -22.32
C HIS A 562 -7.25 5.78 -22.24
N SER A 563 -7.76 6.20 -21.07
CA SER A 563 -8.35 7.53 -20.93
C SER A 563 -7.26 8.58 -20.66
N ALA A 564 -7.41 9.73 -21.32
CA ALA A 564 -6.57 10.89 -21.06
C ALA A 564 -7.30 11.88 -20.15
N GLY A 565 -6.72 12.16 -18.97
CA GLY A 565 -7.20 13.20 -18.07
C GLY A 565 -8.17 12.72 -16.98
N LEU A 566 -8.08 13.43 -15.83
CA LEU A 566 -8.76 13.08 -14.58
C LEU A 566 -10.30 13.07 -14.68
N SER A 567 -10.89 13.96 -15.49
CA SER A 567 -12.35 14.06 -15.63
C SER A 567 -12.97 12.78 -16.18
N ASP A 568 -12.37 12.18 -17.21
CA ASP A 568 -12.91 10.97 -17.82
C ASP A 568 -12.64 9.75 -16.93
N ARG A 569 -11.48 9.70 -16.26
CA ARG A 569 -11.18 8.67 -15.27
C ARG A 569 -12.17 8.72 -14.10
N SER A 570 -12.49 9.92 -13.59
CA SER A 570 -13.47 10.08 -12.51
C SER A 570 -14.85 9.54 -12.90
N LYS A 571 -15.33 9.78 -14.15
CA LYS A 571 -16.60 9.22 -14.63
C LYS A 571 -16.57 7.70 -14.70
N ILE A 572 -15.44 7.13 -15.15
CA ILE A 572 -15.29 5.68 -15.22
C ILE A 572 -15.32 5.09 -13.81
N TRP A 573 -14.56 5.66 -12.88
CA TRP A 573 -14.58 5.26 -11.47
C TRP A 573 -15.98 5.30 -10.86
N THR A 574 -16.71 6.41 -11.05
CA THR A 574 -18.09 6.54 -10.55
C THR A 574 -19.00 5.44 -11.11
N THR A 575 -18.86 5.13 -12.40
CA THR A 575 -19.64 4.05 -13.04
C THR A 575 -19.27 2.68 -12.45
N MET A 576 -17.99 2.43 -12.22
CA MET A 576 -17.52 1.15 -11.64
C MET A 576 -18.00 0.99 -10.20
N LEU A 577 -17.89 2.03 -9.38
CA LEU A 577 -18.35 2.01 -7.98
C LEU A 577 -19.86 1.76 -7.90
N ALA A 578 -20.65 2.46 -8.72
CA ALA A 578 -22.10 2.26 -8.79
C ALA A 578 -22.45 0.81 -9.17
N LEU A 579 -21.79 0.28 -10.20
CA LEU A 579 -22.03 -1.10 -10.66
C LEU A 579 -21.59 -2.13 -9.60
N TYR A 580 -20.40 -1.95 -9.02
CA TYR A 580 -19.84 -2.88 -8.03
C TYR A 580 -20.73 -2.98 -6.78
N THR A 581 -21.14 -1.84 -6.23
CA THR A 581 -21.96 -1.79 -5.01
C THR A 581 -23.40 -2.24 -5.26
N ASP A 582 -24.01 -1.89 -6.41
CA ASP A 582 -25.35 -2.35 -6.76
C ASP A 582 -25.42 -3.87 -6.95
N GLN A 583 -24.38 -4.44 -7.56
CA GLN A 583 -24.27 -5.88 -7.79
C GLN A 583 -23.82 -6.68 -6.55
N VAL A 584 -23.44 -6.00 -5.46
CA VAL A 584 -22.98 -6.63 -4.20
C VAL A 584 -21.94 -7.72 -4.47
N PHE A 585 -20.89 -7.38 -5.22
CA PHE A 585 -19.80 -8.33 -5.52
C PHE A 585 -18.98 -8.68 -4.29
N SER A 586 -18.99 -7.83 -3.27
CA SER A 586 -18.57 -8.11 -1.90
C SER A 586 -19.63 -7.60 -0.92
N ILE A 587 -19.76 -8.26 0.23
CA ILE A 587 -20.69 -7.85 1.29
C ILE A 587 -19.87 -7.19 2.40
N GLY A 588 -19.82 -5.86 2.39
CA GLY A 588 -19.15 -5.09 3.43
C GLY A 588 -19.89 -5.17 4.77
N LEU A 589 -19.14 -5.02 5.84
CA LEU A 589 -19.67 -5.06 7.21
C LEU A 589 -19.52 -3.70 7.89
N VAL A 590 -18.29 -3.33 8.25
CA VAL A 590 -17.96 -2.09 8.96
C VAL A 590 -16.73 -1.46 8.33
N ASN A 591 -16.88 -0.21 7.88
CA ASN A 591 -15.85 0.60 7.25
C ASN A 591 -15.24 1.60 8.27
N ALA A 592 -14.20 2.31 7.84
CA ALA A 592 -13.54 3.36 8.64
C ALA A 592 -13.14 2.89 10.04
N THR A 593 -12.75 1.62 10.17
CA THR A 593 -12.29 1.06 11.44
C THR A 593 -10.97 1.71 11.85
N LEU A 594 -10.67 1.61 13.15
CA LEU A 594 -9.62 2.40 13.75
C LEU A 594 -8.37 1.57 14.05
N GLN A 595 -7.23 2.11 13.69
CA GLN A 595 -5.91 1.58 14.02
C GLN A 595 -5.37 2.28 15.27
N PRO A 596 -5.11 1.56 16.38
CA PRO A 596 -4.36 2.12 17.49
C PRO A 596 -2.94 2.46 17.06
N VAL A 597 -2.52 3.68 17.37
CA VAL A 597 -1.13 4.13 17.22
C VAL A 597 -0.63 4.59 18.56
N LEU A 598 0.36 3.88 19.08
CA LEU A 598 1.05 4.24 20.32
C LEU A 598 2.30 5.06 19.98
N TYR A 599 2.50 6.16 20.70
CA TYR A 599 3.68 7.00 20.56
C TYR A 599 4.18 7.53 21.90
N SER A 600 5.49 7.80 21.98
CA SER A 600 6.13 8.38 23.17
C SER A 600 5.64 9.79 23.43
N THR A 601 5.43 10.16 24.71
CA THR A 601 5.10 11.55 25.10
C THR A 601 6.17 12.57 24.72
N ARG A 602 7.38 12.11 24.40
CA ARG A 602 8.49 12.93 23.92
C ARG A 602 8.40 13.21 22.41
N LEU A 603 7.68 12.38 21.66
CA LEU A 603 7.59 12.52 20.20
C LEU A 603 6.81 13.79 19.83
N ARG A 604 7.40 14.61 18.97
CA ARG A 604 6.81 15.85 18.44
C ARG A 604 6.62 15.75 16.94
N ASN A 605 5.80 16.63 16.40
CA ASN A 605 5.39 16.67 14.99
C ASN A 605 4.64 15.42 14.51
N PHE A 606 4.38 14.47 15.38
CA PHE A 606 3.54 13.31 15.07
C PHE A 606 2.06 13.76 15.00
N PRO A 607 1.34 13.50 13.88
CA PRO A 607 -0.08 13.86 13.76
C PRO A 607 -0.94 13.04 14.74
N LYS A 608 -1.85 13.72 15.43
CA LYS A 608 -2.78 13.03 16.35
C LYS A 608 -3.86 12.25 15.61
N GLU A 609 -4.16 12.61 14.38
CA GLU A 609 -5.14 12.00 13.50
C GLU A 609 -4.51 11.77 12.13
N GLY A 610 -4.96 10.76 11.41
CA GLY A 610 -4.50 10.46 10.07
C GLY A 610 -5.18 9.23 9.49
N LEU A 611 -4.83 8.96 8.23
CA LEU A 611 -5.23 7.75 7.51
C LEU A 611 -4.10 6.73 7.62
N TYR A 612 -4.43 5.51 7.98
CA TYR A 612 -3.47 4.41 8.16
C TYR A 612 -3.75 3.29 7.16
N GLY A 613 -2.90 3.15 6.18
CA GLY A 613 -2.95 2.08 5.20
C GLY A 613 -1.61 1.83 4.53
N PHE A 614 -1.45 0.65 3.94
CA PHE A 614 -0.25 0.35 3.16
C PHE A 614 -0.19 1.27 1.94
N ASP A 615 -1.24 1.28 1.13
CA ASP A 615 -1.47 2.25 0.07
C ASP A 615 -2.76 3.04 0.34
N PRO A 616 -2.84 4.29 -0.07
CA PRO A 616 -1.80 5.13 -0.66
C PRO A 616 -0.94 5.88 0.38
N THR A 617 -1.21 5.72 1.68
CA THR A 617 -0.59 6.56 2.73
C THR A 617 0.77 6.06 3.21
N SER A 618 1.21 4.87 2.76
CA SER A 618 2.47 4.27 3.21
C SER A 618 2.59 4.27 4.74
N TYR A 619 1.48 3.91 5.41
CA TYR A 619 1.29 4.02 6.86
C TYR A 619 1.54 5.45 7.34
N PHE A 620 2.76 5.76 7.80
CA PHE A 620 3.16 7.09 8.23
C PHE A 620 3.89 7.89 7.13
N GLY A 621 4.22 7.27 5.99
CA GLY A 621 5.13 7.83 4.99
C GLY A 621 4.71 9.20 4.46
N VAL A 622 3.45 9.37 4.06
CA VAL A 622 2.94 10.65 3.54
C VAL A 622 2.93 11.77 4.60
N TYR A 623 2.98 11.40 5.89
CA TYR A 623 3.06 12.33 7.01
C TYR A 623 4.50 12.72 7.37
N MET A 624 5.48 12.31 6.57
CA MET A 624 6.88 12.71 6.65
C MET A 624 7.51 12.48 8.05
N PRO A 625 7.74 11.22 8.46
CA PRO A 625 8.40 10.90 9.73
C PRO A 625 9.80 11.51 9.89
N ASP A 626 10.45 11.90 8.80
CA ASP A 626 11.72 12.63 8.81
C ASP A 626 11.63 14.03 9.45
N THR A 627 10.40 14.56 9.61
CA THR A 627 10.12 15.79 10.36
C THR A 627 9.78 15.57 11.84
N PHE A 628 9.70 14.32 12.30
CA PHE A 628 9.47 14.01 13.71
C PHE A 628 10.74 14.25 14.52
N TRP A 629 10.59 14.63 15.80
CA TRP A 629 11.71 14.86 16.70
C TRP A 629 11.35 14.51 18.13
N LEU A 630 12.35 14.35 18.99
CA LEU A 630 12.17 14.01 20.40
C LEU A 630 12.50 15.22 21.28
N ALA A 631 11.53 15.66 22.07
CA ALA A 631 11.80 16.64 23.11
C ALA A 631 12.63 16.01 24.24
N ASP A 632 13.41 16.83 24.95
CA ASP A 632 14.09 16.42 26.16
C ASP A 632 13.08 15.91 27.21
N GLU A 633 13.55 15.11 28.15
CA GLU A 633 12.72 14.72 29.31
C GLU A 633 12.39 15.96 30.10
N ALA A 634 11.08 16.17 30.33
CA ALA A 634 10.60 17.28 31.12
C ALA A 634 10.82 17.05 32.62
#